data_f17a294c9489fb7d7705aa21c564058c
#
_entry.id   f17a294c9489fb7d7705aa21c564058c
#
_cell.length_a   1.000
_cell.length_b   1.000
_cell.length_c   1.000
_cell.angle_alpha   90.00
_cell.angle_beta   90.00
_cell.angle_gamma   90.00
#
_symmetry.space_group_name_H-M   'P 1'
#
loop_
_entity.id
_entity.type
_entity.pdbx_description
1 polymer ?
#
loop_
_entity_poly.entity_id
_entity_poly.type
_entity_poly.pdbx_seq_one_letter_code
_entity_poly.pdbx_strand_id
1 'polypeptide(L)'
;MSKVYFRNIEKEDLNQGFVLLTQLKPMDISKVDPEKAWDNFLSNSSSNSIVGIYDNKIVAYGSVVVENKVRGEVAGHIEDIVVDTEVRGKMIGVSLIKELVKVAKRKGCYRITLFCKESLINFYSRNGFEVNNVVMKKYL
;
A
#
# COMPACT_ATOMS: atom_id res chain seq x y z
N MET A 1 -14.44 20.18 -9.03
CA MET A 1 -13.74 19.70 -7.83
C MET A 1 -12.84 18.54 -8.17
N SER A 2 -11.58 18.64 -7.75
CA SER A 2 -10.64 17.55 -7.94
C SER A 2 -10.95 16.41 -6.97
N LYS A 3 -10.93 15.20 -7.49
CA LYS A 3 -11.07 13.98 -6.68
C LYS A 3 -9.84 13.12 -6.86
N VAL A 4 -9.50 12.34 -5.82
CA VAL A 4 -8.48 11.32 -5.96
C VAL A 4 -9.06 10.16 -6.78
N TYR A 5 -8.27 9.63 -7.68
CA TYR A 5 -8.57 8.35 -8.33
C TYR A 5 -7.39 7.41 -8.17
N PHE A 6 -7.66 6.11 -8.23
CA PHE A 6 -6.66 5.08 -7.99
C PHE A 6 -6.50 4.20 -9.23
N ARG A 7 -5.28 3.79 -9.47
CA ARG A 7 -4.94 2.84 -10.53
C ARG A 7 -3.72 2.01 -10.13
N ASN A 8 -3.48 0.95 -10.87
CA ASN A 8 -2.25 0.19 -10.68
C ASN A 8 -1.04 1.05 -10.96
N ILE A 9 0.04 0.80 -10.21
CA ILE A 9 1.31 1.49 -10.42
C ILE A 9 1.88 1.12 -11.79
N GLU A 10 2.52 2.10 -12.43
CA GLU A 10 3.23 1.94 -13.70
C GLU A 10 4.70 2.33 -13.50
N LYS A 11 5.56 1.88 -14.40
CA LYS A 11 7.00 2.16 -14.30
C LYS A 11 7.30 3.66 -14.23
N GLU A 12 6.55 4.46 -14.97
CA GLU A 12 6.70 5.91 -15.03
C GLU A 12 6.38 6.59 -13.68
N ASP A 13 5.70 5.90 -12.80
CA ASP A 13 5.35 6.41 -11.47
C ASP A 13 6.48 6.33 -10.46
N LEU A 14 7.55 5.57 -10.75
CA LEU A 14 8.56 5.23 -9.74
C LEU A 14 9.25 6.45 -9.14
N ASN A 15 9.58 7.45 -9.93
CA ASN A 15 10.26 8.64 -9.40
C ASN A 15 9.40 9.37 -8.37
N GLN A 16 8.13 9.66 -8.69
CA GLN A 16 7.21 10.27 -7.74
C GLN A 16 6.90 9.33 -6.57
N GLY A 17 6.76 8.03 -6.85
CA GLY A 17 6.49 7.02 -5.84
C GLY A 17 7.60 6.94 -4.80
N PHE A 18 8.86 6.97 -5.22
CA PHE A 18 10.00 6.96 -4.29
C PHE A 18 10.00 8.18 -3.37
N VAL A 19 9.75 9.36 -3.93
CA VAL A 19 9.66 10.60 -3.13
C VAL A 19 8.55 10.47 -2.09
N LEU A 20 7.39 10.00 -2.48
CA LEU A 20 6.26 9.79 -1.56
C LEU A 20 6.62 8.76 -0.47
N LEU A 21 7.25 7.65 -0.83
CA LEU A 21 7.62 6.59 0.11
C LEU A 21 8.63 7.04 1.15
N THR A 22 9.41 8.09 0.89
CA THR A 22 10.31 8.64 1.91
C THR A 22 9.54 9.21 3.10
N GLN A 23 8.28 9.58 2.93
CA GLN A 23 7.43 10.03 4.04
C GLN A 23 7.01 8.87 4.96
N LEU A 24 6.98 7.65 4.43
CA LEU A 24 6.66 6.46 5.22
C LEU A 24 7.91 5.95 5.95
N LYS A 25 9.04 5.89 5.24
CA LYS A 25 10.30 5.38 5.75
C LYS A 25 11.45 6.14 5.07
N PRO A 26 12.37 6.74 5.85
CA PRO A 26 13.54 7.38 5.25
C PRO A 26 14.30 6.40 4.35
N MET A 27 14.60 6.81 3.13
CA MET A 27 15.37 6.01 2.18
C MET A 27 16.23 6.93 1.32
N ASP A 28 17.37 6.43 0.90
CA ASP A 28 18.24 7.13 -0.04
C ASP A 28 17.88 6.71 -1.46
N ILE A 29 17.11 7.55 -2.14
CA ILE A 29 16.61 7.28 -3.49
C ILE A 29 17.76 7.08 -4.48
N SER A 30 18.90 7.78 -4.26
CA SER A 30 20.05 7.67 -5.16
C SER A 30 20.68 6.27 -5.20
N LYS A 31 20.42 5.45 -4.18
CA LYS A 31 20.92 4.07 -4.09
C LYS A 31 19.97 3.04 -4.69
N VAL A 32 18.80 3.47 -5.14
CA VAL A 32 17.82 2.56 -5.75
C VAL A 32 18.02 2.57 -7.25
N ASP A 33 18.18 1.39 -7.83
CA ASP A 33 18.16 1.21 -9.28
C ASP A 33 16.69 1.01 -9.71
N PRO A 34 16.04 2.01 -10.35
CA PRO A 34 14.62 1.92 -10.68
C PRO A 34 14.31 0.77 -11.65
N GLU A 35 15.18 0.52 -12.62
CA GLU A 35 14.97 -0.56 -13.59
C GLU A 35 14.95 -1.91 -12.90
N LYS A 36 15.93 -2.15 -12.04
CA LYS A 36 16.05 -3.41 -11.30
C LYS A 36 14.88 -3.58 -10.32
N ALA A 37 14.53 -2.50 -9.61
CA ALA A 37 13.40 -2.52 -8.68
C ALA A 37 12.10 -2.86 -9.41
N TRP A 38 11.86 -2.25 -10.56
CA TRP A 38 10.67 -2.51 -11.36
C TRP A 38 10.63 -3.95 -11.88
N ASP A 39 11.75 -4.45 -12.43
CA ASP A 39 11.83 -5.81 -12.92
C ASP A 39 11.59 -6.84 -11.82
N ASN A 40 12.15 -6.60 -10.63
CA ASN A 40 11.92 -7.46 -9.46
C ASN A 40 10.44 -7.42 -9.02
N PHE A 41 9.84 -6.23 -9.03
CA PHE A 41 8.42 -6.08 -8.70
C PHE A 41 7.55 -6.86 -9.70
N LEU A 42 7.80 -6.71 -11.00
CA LEU A 42 7.03 -7.40 -12.04
C LEU A 42 7.17 -8.93 -11.98
N SER A 43 8.33 -9.44 -11.55
CA SER A 43 8.54 -10.87 -11.43
C SER A 43 7.79 -11.50 -10.27
N ASN A 44 7.28 -10.69 -9.35
CA ASN A 44 6.54 -11.13 -8.17
C ASN A 44 5.04 -10.91 -8.37
N SER A 45 4.34 -11.97 -8.80
CA SER A 45 2.90 -11.91 -9.04
C SER A 45 2.07 -11.75 -7.76
N SER A 46 2.67 -11.87 -6.57
CA SER A 46 1.97 -11.73 -5.30
C SER A 46 1.71 -10.26 -4.93
N SER A 47 2.53 -9.33 -5.43
CA SER A 47 2.45 -7.92 -5.06
C SER A 47 1.54 -7.15 -6.02
N ASN A 48 0.60 -6.40 -5.45
CA ASN A 48 -0.35 -5.58 -6.19
C ASN A 48 -0.31 -4.18 -5.61
N SER A 49 0.31 -3.26 -6.31
CA SER A 49 0.49 -1.88 -5.84
C SER A 49 -0.40 -0.92 -6.61
N ILE A 50 -1.02 0.00 -5.89
CA ILE A 50 -1.85 1.06 -6.47
C ILE A 50 -1.33 2.42 -6.05
N VAL A 51 -1.61 3.41 -6.89
CA VAL A 51 -1.30 4.81 -6.61
C VAL A 51 -2.58 5.63 -6.65
N GLY A 52 -2.65 6.64 -5.81
CA GLY A 52 -3.72 7.63 -5.81
C GLY A 52 -3.24 8.92 -6.47
N ILE A 53 -4.03 9.42 -7.40
CA ILE A 53 -3.72 10.61 -8.18
C ILE A 53 -4.67 11.73 -7.79
N TYR A 54 -4.11 12.89 -7.47
CA TYR A 54 -4.85 14.11 -7.16
C TYR A 54 -4.13 15.28 -7.79
N ASP A 55 -4.84 16.09 -8.57
CA ASP A 55 -4.25 17.21 -9.32
C ASP A 55 -3.01 16.79 -10.14
N ASN A 56 -3.12 15.66 -10.85
CA ASN A 56 -2.07 15.10 -11.70
C ASN A 56 -0.79 14.71 -10.95
N LYS A 57 -0.86 14.57 -9.63
CA LYS A 57 0.27 14.15 -8.80
C LYS A 57 -0.06 12.85 -8.08
N ILE A 58 0.95 12.03 -7.87
CA ILE A 58 0.85 10.85 -7.03
C ILE A 58 0.88 11.30 -5.58
N VAL A 59 -0.22 11.10 -4.87
CA VAL A 59 -0.38 11.55 -3.48
C VAL A 59 -0.63 10.39 -2.51
N ALA A 60 -0.81 9.19 -3.03
CA ALA A 60 -1.07 8.02 -2.19
C ALA A 60 -0.48 6.76 -2.83
N TYR A 61 -0.10 5.84 -1.99
CA TYR A 61 0.43 4.54 -2.40
C TYR A 61 0.02 3.49 -1.38
N GLY A 62 -0.25 2.28 -1.86
CA GLY A 62 -0.46 1.12 -1.02
C GLY A 62 -0.30 -0.15 -1.82
N SER A 63 -0.02 -1.24 -1.14
CA SER A 63 0.21 -2.53 -1.76
C SER A 63 -0.56 -3.62 -1.03
N VAL A 64 -1.07 -4.59 -1.77
CA VAL A 64 -1.62 -5.83 -1.22
C VAL A 64 -0.73 -6.98 -1.67
N VAL A 65 -0.13 -7.69 -0.71
CA VAL A 65 0.61 -8.91 -0.98
C VAL A 65 -0.35 -10.07 -0.81
N VAL A 66 -0.49 -10.88 -1.85
CA VAL A 66 -1.44 -12.00 -1.89
C VAL A 66 -0.67 -13.31 -1.72
N GLU A 67 -1.06 -14.07 -0.72
CA GLU A 67 -0.46 -15.37 -0.44
C GLU A 67 -1.46 -16.48 -0.74
N ASN A 68 -1.09 -17.36 -1.67
CA ASN A 68 -1.82 -18.60 -1.92
C ASN A 68 -1.27 -19.66 -0.96
N LYS A 69 -2.04 -19.99 0.05
CA LYS A 69 -1.62 -20.93 1.09
C LYS A 69 -1.75 -22.38 0.62
N VAL A 70 -0.83 -23.23 1.08
CA VAL A 70 -0.87 -24.67 0.74
C VAL A 70 -2.22 -25.29 1.11
N ARG A 71 -2.85 -24.81 2.19
CA ARG A 71 -4.17 -25.30 2.62
C ARG A 71 -5.33 -24.86 1.73
N GLY A 72 -5.05 -24.14 0.63
CA GLY A 72 -6.06 -23.73 -0.35
C GLY A 72 -6.68 -22.35 -0.14
N GLU A 73 -6.43 -21.72 0.99
CA GLU A 73 -6.94 -20.37 1.25
C GLU A 73 -6.02 -19.31 0.62
N VAL A 74 -6.61 -18.15 0.29
CA VAL A 74 -5.90 -17.01 -0.23
C VAL A 74 -5.99 -15.88 0.79
N ALA A 75 -4.86 -15.38 1.27
CA ALA A 75 -4.80 -14.31 2.26
C ALA A 75 -4.09 -13.09 1.70
N GLY A 76 -4.53 -11.90 2.10
CA GLY A 76 -3.89 -10.64 1.72
C GLY A 76 -3.22 -9.97 2.91
N HIS A 77 -2.15 -9.22 2.63
CA HIS A 77 -1.48 -8.40 3.62
C HIS A 77 -1.21 -7.03 2.99
N ILE A 78 -1.66 -5.97 3.67
CA ILE A 78 -1.47 -4.61 3.20
C ILE A 78 -0.12 -4.09 3.69
N GLU A 79 0.67 -3.57 2.77
CA GLU A 79 2.01 -3.04 3.04
C GLU A 79 2.15 -1.61 2.51
N ASP A 80 3.02 -0.85 3.16
CA ASP A 80 3.51 0.43 2.66
C ASP A 80 2.41 1.43 2.32
N ILE A 81 1.45 1.60 3.22
CA ILE A 81 0.40 2.61 3.07
C ILE A 81 0.99 3.99 3.35
N VAL A 82 0.87 4.89 2.38
CA VAL A 82 1.29 6.28 2.57
C VAL A 82 0.36 7.23 1.83
N VAL A 83 0.03 8.35 2.49
CA VAL A 83 -0.68 9.48 1.90
C VAL A 83 0.17 10.72 2.12
N ASP A 84 0.35 11.51 1.07
CA ASP A 84 1.13 12.75 1.13
C ASP A 84 0.59 13.66 2.23
N THR A 85 1.48 14.11 3.10
CA THR A 85 1.11 14.99 4.22
C THR A 85 0.44 16.29 3.77
N GLU A 86 0.77 16.77 2.56
CA GLU A 86 0.21 18.01 2.02
C GLU A 86 -1.27 17.92 1.63
N VAL A 87 -1.78 16.69 1.45
CA VAL A 87 -3.18 16.48 1.06
C VAL A 87 -4.01 15.81 2.15
N ARG A 88 -3.52 15.80 3.38
CA ARG A 88 -4.27 15.24 4.51
C ARG A 88 -5.56 16.02 4.73
N GLY A 89 -6.57 15.34 5.31
CA GLY A 89 -7.87 15.92 5.56
C GLY A 89 -8.86 15.84 4.39
N LYS A 90 -8.46 15.22 3.27
CA LYS A 90 -9.32 15.03 2.09
C LYS A 90 -9.89 13.62 1.98
N MET A 91 -9.87 12.84 3.06
CA MET A 91 -10.37 11.46 3.09
C MET A 91 -9.64 10.51 2.14
N ILE A 92 -8.45 10.87 1.69
CA ILE A 92 -7.67 10.06 0.74
C ILE A 92 -7.24 8.74 1.38
N GLY A 93 -6.86 8.76 2.66
CA GLY A 93 -6.50 7.54 3.39
C GLY A 93 -7.65 6.54 3.47
N VAL A 94 -8.86 7.01 3.73
CA VAL A 94 -10.06 6.15 3.75
C VAL A 94 -10.31 5.56 2.36
N SER A 95 -10.21 6.40 1.32
CA SER A 95 -10.40 5.96 -0.06
C SER A 95 -9.33 4.93 -0.47
N LEU A 96 -8.08 5.15 -0.07
CA LEU A 96 -6.98 4.22 -0.32
C LEU A 96 -7.26 2.85 0.29
N ILE A 97 -7.68 2.81 1.55
CA ILE A 97 -8.01 1.55 2.24
C ILE A 97 -9.15 0.82 1.50
N LYS A 98 -10.19 1.56 1.10
CA LYS A 98 -11.30 0.96 0.34
C LYS A 98 -10.83 0.35 -0.98
N GLU A 99 -9.93 1.02 -1.70
CA GLU A 99 -9.39 0.50 -2.95
C GLU A 99 -8.52 -0.74 -2.73
N LEU A 100 -7.71 -0.75 -1.68
CA LEU A 100 -6.90 -1.92 -1.33
C LEU A 100 -7.78 -3.12 -0.96
N VAL A 101 -8.87 -2.89 -0.24
CA VAL A 101 -9.85 -3.94 0.07
C VAL A 101 -10.46 -4.51 -1.23
N LYS A 102 -10.79 -3.64 -2.19
CA LYS A 102 -11.30 -4.09 -3.50
C LYS A 102 -10.28 -4.96 -4.23
N VAL A 103 -9.01 -4.59 -4.21
CA VAL A 103 -7.93 -5.40 -4.80
C VAL A 103 -7.90 -6.79 -4.16
N ALA A 104 -7.91 -6.84 -2.83
CA ALA A 104 -7.89 -8.11 -2.10
C ALA A 104 -9.10 -8.99 -2.45
N LYS A 105 -10.29 -8.40 -2.53
CA LYS A 105 -11.51 -9.13 -2.91
C LYS A 105 -11.42 -9.69 -4.32
N ARG A 106 -10.95 -8.90 -5.27
CA ARG A 106 -10.77 -9.38 -6.65
C ARG A 106 -9.79 -10.55 -6.76
N LYS A 107 -8.80 -10.58 -5.88
CA LYS A 107 -7.80 -11.66 -5.82
C LYS A 107 -8.27 -12.87 -5.02
N GLY A 108 -9.48 -12.84 -4.49
CA GLY A 108 -10.06 -13.98 -3.77
C GLY A 108 -9.60 -14.12 -2.32
N CYS A 109 -9.06 -13.06 -1.73
CA CYS A 109 -8.62 -13.11 -0.33
C CYS A 109 -9.80 -13.31 0.62
N TYR A 110 -9.67 -14.26 1.56
CA TYR A 110 -10.69 -14.47 2.58
C TYR A 110 -10.52 -13.50 3.76
N ARG A 111 -9.34 -12.95 3.94
CA ARG A 111 -9.02 -11.93 4.94
C ARG A 111 -7.86 -11.06 4.49
N ILE A 112 -7.72 -9.91 5.13
CA ILE A 112 -6.54 -9.06 4.96
C ILE A 112 -6.01 -8.68 6.34
N THR A 113 -4.70 -8.55 6.44
CA THR A 113 -4.01 -8.07 7.63
C THR A 113 -3.17 -6.85 7.29
N LEU A 114 -2.83 -6.07 8.28
CA LEU A 114 -1.87 -4.97 8.15
C LEU A 114 -1.19 -4.74 9.51
N PHE A 115 -0.03 -4.10 9.46
CA PHE A 115 0.66 -3.65 10.67
C PHE A 115 0.47 -2.15 10.79
N CYS A 116 0.19 -1.67 11.98
CA CYS A 116 0.06 -0.23 12.21
C CYS A 116 0.61 0.16 13.58
N LYS A 117 0.93 1.44 13.72
CA LYS A 117 1.26 2.02 15.02
C LYS A 117 0.00 2.08 15.89
N GLU A 118 0.17 1.99 17.20
CA GLU A 118 -0.97 2.09 18.12
C GLU A 118 -1.80 3.35 17.91
N SER A 119 -1.15 4.46 17.56
CA SER A 119 -1.84 5.72 17.29
C SER A 119 -2.81 5.67 16.11
N LEU A 120 -2.72 4.64 15.26
CA LEU A 120 -3.57 4.46 14.08
C LEU A 120 -4.65 3.40 14.26
N ILE A 121 -4.72 2.75 15.42
CA ILE A 121 -5.72 1.70 15.68
C ILE A 121 -7.13 2.23 15.47
N ASN A 122 -7.44 3.42 15.98
CA ASN A 122 -8.78 4.00 15.82
C ASN A 122 -9.13 4.25 14.35
N PHE A 123 -8.17 4.72 13.56
CA PHE A 123 -8.36 4.91 12.13
C PHE A 123 -8.73 3.60 11.43
N TYR A 124 -7.96 2.55 11.67
CA TYR A 124 -8.21 1.25 11.03
C TYR A 124 -9.47 0.58 11.57
N SER A 125 -9.75 0.72 12.87
CA SER A 125 -10.99 0.17 13.46
C SER A 125 -12.23 0.77 12.81
N ARG A 126 -12.22 2.07 12.52
CA ARG A 126 -13.33 2.73 11.81
C ARG A 126 -13.46 2.25 10.36
N ASN A 127 -12.42 1.63 9.81
CA ASN A 127 -12.43 1.08 8.47
C ASN A 127 -12.61 -0.45 8.44
N GLY A 128 -13.11 -1.03 9.53
CA GLY A 128 -13.50 -2.43 9.58
C GLY A 128 -12.43 -3.40 10.05
N PHE A 129 -11.29 -2.90 10.51
CA PHE A 129 -10.21 -3.73 11.03
C PHE A 129 -10.34 -3.86 12.55
N GLU A 130 -9.83 -4.96 13.08
CA GLU A 130 -9.76 -5.17 14.53
C GLU A 130 -8.35 -5.63 14.90
N VAL A 131 -7.95 -5.34 16.13
CA VAL A 131 -6.63 -5.74 16.62
C VAL A 131 -6.56 -7.26 16.69
N ASN A 132 -5.49 -7.83 16.14
CA ASN A 132 -5.26 -9.27 16.10
C ASN A 132 -3.76 -9.56 16.13
N ASN A 133 -3.32 -10.35 17.07
CA ASN A 133 -1.93 -10.81 17.21
C ASN A 133 -0.90 -9.69 17.44
N VAL A 134 0.33 -10.09 17.55
CA VAL A 134 1.49 -9.21 17.80
C VAL A 134 2.49 -9.39 16.69
N VAL A 135 3.11 -8.30 16.25
CA VAL A 135 4.19 -8.31 15.26
C VAL A 135 5.53 -8.36 15.96
N MET A 136 6.42 -9.22 15.49
CA MET A 136 7.80 -9.28 15.93
C MET A 136 8.70 -9.07 14.72
N LYS A 137 9.83 -8.36 14.92
CA LYS A 137 10.74 -8.01 13.83
C LYS A 137 12.17 -8.38 14.20
N LYS A 138 12.89 -8.91 13.24
CA LYS A 138 14.34 -9.12 13.34
C LYS A 138 14.99 -8.65 12.04
N TYR A 139 15.93 -7.73 12.15
CA TYR A 139 16.74 -7.34 10.99
C TYR A 139 17.80 -8.41 10.71
N LEU A 140 18.09 -8.65 9.43
CA LEU A 140 19.02 -9.69 8.98
C LEU A 140 20.28 -9.06 8.39
#